data_60f111dee9b8842c4d29ff52ccdca11c
#
_entry.id   60f111dee9b8842c4d29ff52ccdca11c
#
_cell.length_a   1.000
_cell.length_b   1.000
_cell.length_c   1.000
_cell.angle_alpha   90.00
_cell.angle_beta   90.00
_cell.angle_gamma   90.00
#
_symmetry.space_group_name_H-M   'P 1'
#
loop_
_entity.id
_entity.type
_entity.pdbx_description
1 polymer ?
#
loop_
_entity_poly.entity_id
_entity_poly.type
_entity_poly.pdbx_seq_one_letter_code
_entity_poly.pdbx_strand_id
1 'polypeptide(L)'
;TSWSTTVPATVNVSAGLGLISQLSPLAQDYYRPLITDPNLLNNAELLTKKLAWAGGLVVAISAIFNGLGRLFWARLSDTFGRKAIFGTMFATQAVIYILVAMGILSNYWVFMVAACYLLSCYGGGFATMPAFAADNFGPGYIGKVYGFMLTAWACAGILGPLVFAKFKAQSLYIAAILLIIGLVIDLLFKRRERKTA
;
A
#
# COMPACT_ATOMS: atom_id res chain seq x y z
N THR A 1 -22.37 11.37 -2.68
CA THR A 1 -21.78 11.41 -4.04
C THR A 1 -20.73 10.31 -4.16
N SER A 2 -20.68 9.63 -5.30
CA SER A 2 -19.80 8.46 -5.54
C SER A 2 -18.30 8.76 -5.37
N TRP A 3 -17.90 10.00 -5.50
CA TRP A 3 -16.50 10.45 -5.42
C TRP A 3 -15.86 10.27 -4.05
N SER A 4 -16.60 10.41 -2.97
CA SER A 4 -16.08 10.31 -1.60
C SER A 4 -15.70 8.88 -1.17
N THR A 5 -16.12 7.87 -1.92
CA THR A 5 -15.78 6.46 -1.68
C THR A 5 -14.71 5.96 -2.64
N THR A 6 -14.66 6.50 -3.86
CA THR A 6 -13.65 6.11 -4.87
C THR A 6 -12.29 6.70 -4.57
N VAL A 7 -12.21 7.95 -4.09
CA VAL A 7 -10.93 8.63 -3.83
C VAL A 7 -10.09 7.93 -2.77
N PRO A 8 -10.59 7.57 -1.57
CA PRO A 8 -9.78 6.84 -0.58
C PRO A 8 -9.24 5.52 -1.11
N ALA A 9 -10.07 4.77 -1.85
CA ALA A 9 -9.67 3.51 -2.45
C ALA A 9 -8.54 3.69 -3.48
N THR A 10 -8.68 4.68 -4.37
CA THR A 10 -7.66 5.00 -5.39
C THR A 10 -6.33 5.41 -4.77
N VAL A 11 -6.37 6.20 -3.72
CA VAL A 11 -5.18 6.68 -3.00
C VAL A 11 -4.40 5.53 -2.38
N ASN A 12 -5.08 4.62 -1.65
CA ASN A 12 -4.44 3.45 -1.06
C ASN A 12 -3.77 2.57 -2.13
N VAL A 13 -4.46 2.38 -3.24
CA VAL A 13 -3.97 1.56 -4.36
C VAL A 13 -2.78 2.20 -5.05
N SER A 14 -2.79 3.51 -5.27
CA SER A 14 -1.67 4.22 -5.91
C SER A 14 -0.40 4.13 -5.07
N ALA A 15 -0.49 4.32 -3.76
CA ALA A 15 0.63 4.16 -2.84
C ALA A 15 1.16 2.73 -2.84
N GLY A 16 0.26 1.73 -2.75
CA GLY A 16 0.63 0.31 -2.75
C GLY A 16 1.29 -0.15 -4.04
N LEU A 17 0.71 0.15 -5.21
CA LEU A 17 1.26 -0.24 -6.52
C LEU A 17 2.57 0.49 -6.83
N GLY A 18 2.68 1.77 -6.43
CA GLY A 18 3.92 2.51 -6.52
C GLY A 18 5.03 1.82 -5.73
N LEU A 19 4.77 1.46 -4.47
CA LEU A 19 5.74 0.74 -3.64
C LEU A 19 6.11 -0.62 -4.25
N ILE A 20 5.13 -1.41 -4.68
CA ILE A 20 5.38 -2.74 -5.28
C ILE A 20 6.37 -2.65 -6.43
N SER A 21 6.27 -1.61 -7.27
CA SER A 21 7.17 -1.42 -8.41
C SER A 21 8.62 -1.11 -8.00
N GLN A 22 8.84 -0.55 -6.82
CA GLN A 22 10.15 -0.16 -6.30
C GLN A 22 10.62 -1.03 -5.12
N LEU A 23 9.84 -2.01 -4.73
CA LEU A 23 10.10 -2.81 -3.54
C LEU A 23 11.44 -3.55 -3.61
N SER A 24 11.72 -4.21 -4.74
CA SER A 24 12.98 -4.92 -4.96
C SER A 24 14.18 -3.97 -5.05
N PRO A 25 14.16 -2.88 -5.84
CA PRO A 25 15.23 -1.89 -5.84
C PRO A 25 15.53 -1.31 -4.46
N LEU A 26 14.53 -0.86 -3.72
CA LEU A 26 14.72 -0.31 -2.37
C LEU A 26 15.31 -1.33 -1.40
N ALA A 27 14.84 -2.58 -1.46
CA ALA A 27 15.38 -3.65 -0.63
C ALA A 27 16.85 -3.93 -0.95
N GLN A 28 17.25 -3.87 -2.23
CA GLN A 28 18.65 -4.02 -2.65
C GLN A 28 19.51 -2.89 -2.12
N ASP A 29 19.03 -1.65 -2.18
CA ASP A 29 19.74 -0.48 -1.67
C ASP A 29 20.00 -0.59 -0.15
N TYR A 30 19.00 -1.04 0.63
CA TYR A 30 19.14 -1.26 2.07
C TYR A 30 19.94 -2.51 2.44
N TYR A 31 20.02 -3.50 1.55
CA TYR A 31 20.84 -4.70 1.77
C TYR A 31 22.32 -4.48 1.44
N ARG A 32 22.61 -3.61 0.48
CA ARG A 32 23.98 -3.37 -0.02
C ARG A 32 24.99 -3.02 1.09
N PRO A 33 24.70 -2.17 2.07
CA PRO A 33 25.61 -1.87 3.17
C PRO A 33 25.93 -3.06 4.10
N LEU A 34 25.11 -4.11 4.08
CA LEU A 34 25.30 -5.32 4.88
C LEU A 34 26.29 -6.30 4.24
N ILE A 35 26.70 -6.06 2.99
CA ILE A 35 27.65 -6.90 2.29
C ILE A 35 29.07 -6.42 2.65
N THR A 36 29.76 -7.22 3.43
CA THR A 36 31.14 -6.95 3.88
C THR A 36 32.18 -7.89 3.26
N ASP A 37 31.76 -8.93 2.53
CA ASP A 37 32.64 -9.89 1.90
C ASP A 37 33.39 -9.29 0.70
N PRO A 38 34.72 -9.21 0.73
CA PRO A 38 35.50 -8.64 -0.38
C PRO A 38 35.36 -9.40 -1.68
N ASN A 39 35.11 -10.72 -1.65
CA ASN A 39 34.91 -11.52 -2.86
C ASN A 39 33.61 -11.15 -3.57
N LEU A 40 32.56 -10.81 -2.82
CA LEU A 40 31.30 -10.34 -3.38
C LEU A 40 31.45 -8.91 -3.92
N LEU A 41 32.15 -8.03 -3.21
CA LEU A 41 32.34 -6.63 -3.61
C LEU A 41 33.19 -6.50 -4.88
N ASN A 42 34.18 -7.38 -5.07
CA ASN A 42 35.08 -7.37 -6.23
C ASN A 42 34.51 -8.11 -7.46
N ASN A 43 33.42 -8.85 -7.30
CA ASN A 43 32.77 -9.58 -8.39
C ASN A 43 31.37 -9.04 -8.66
N ALA A 44 31.24 -8.22 -9.72
CA ALA A 44 29.98 -7.55 -10.07
C ALA A 44 28.82 -8.53 -10.34
N GLU A 45 29.09 -9.70 -10.89
CA GLU A 45 28.06 -10.70 -11.15
C GLU A 45 27.54 -11.33 -9.86
N LEU A 46 28.44 -11.73 -8.94
CA LEU A 46 28.05 -12.29 -7.65
C LEU A 46 27.31 -11.26 -6.80
N LEU A 47 27.77 -10.01 -6.80
CA LEU A 47 27.12 -8.91 -6.10
C LEU A 47 25.69 -8.70 -6.61
N THR A 48 25.50 -8.65 -7.93
CA THR A 48 24.19 -8.48 -8.54
C THR A 48 23.24 -9.64 -8.19
N LYS A 49 23.73 -10.88 -8.25
CA LYS A 49 22.94 -12.06 -7.84
C LYS A 49 22.51 -11.99 -6.37
N LYS A 50 23.43 -11.57 -5.48
CA LYS A 50 23.15 -11.44 -4.05
C LYS A 50 22.12 -10.35 -3.74
N LEU A 51 22.25 -9.19 -4.40
CA LEU A 51 21.29 -8.09 -4.28
C LEU A 51 19.91 -8.49 -4.84
N ALA A 52 19.88 -9.14 -6.00
CA ALA A 52 18.62 -9.64 -6.60
C ALA A 52 17.92 -10.65 -5.67
N TRP A 53 18.69 -11.55 -5.03
CA TRP A 53 18.15 -12.47 -4.03
C TRP A 53 17.51 -11.72 -2.85
N ALA A 54 18.22 -10.72 -2.30
CA ALA A 54 17.70 -9.91 -1.18
C ALA A 54 16.43 -9.16 -1.56
N GLY A 55 16.40 -8.52 -2.75
CA GLY A 55 15.21 -7.88 -3.27
C GLY A 55 14.04 -8.84 -3.48
N GLY A 56 14.33 -10.02 -4.04
CA GLY A 56 13.34 -11.08 -4.27
C GLY A 56 12.76 -11.63 -2.97
N LEU A 57 13.57 -11.77 -1.91
CA LEU A 57 13.12 -12.22 -0.59
C LEU A 57 12.08 -11.27 0.02
N VAL A 58 12.34 -9.96 -0.03
CA VAL A 58 11.38 -8.95 0.48
C VAL A 58 10.08 -9.01 -0.32
N VAL A 59 10.16 -9.11 -1.65
CA VAL A 59 8.96 -9.22 -2.51
C VAL A 59 8.16 -10.48 -2.17
N ALA A 60 8.80 -11.65 -2.05
CA ALA A 60 8.14 -12.91 -1.77
C ALA A 60 7.44 -12.91 -0.40
N ILE A 61 8.14 -12.48 0.66
CA ILE A 61 7.56 -12.43 2.00
C ILE A 61 6.41 -11.41 2.04
N SER A 62 6.60 -10.22 1.48
CA SER A 62 5.56 -9.19 1.45
C SER A 62 4.32 -9.62 0.67
N ALA A 63 4.47 -10.46 -0.38
CA ALA A 63 3.34 -11.01 -1.13
C ALA A 63 2.49 -11.95 -0.27
N ILE A 64 3.11 -12.73 0.63
CA ILE A 64 2.38 -13.56 1.60
C ILE A 64 1.55 -12.67 2.53
N PHE A 65 2.16 -11.60 3.06
CA PHE A 65 1.44 -10.64 3.91
C PHE A 65 0.34 -9.88 3.18
N ASN A 66 0.50 -9.61 1.88
CA ASN A 66 -0.58 -9.06 1.04
C ASN A 66 -1.79 -10.02 1.00
N GLY A 67 -1.54 -11.32 0.82
CA GLY A 67 -2.60 -12.34 0.84
C GLY A 67 -3.27 -12.47 2.21
N LEU A 68 -2.48 -12.62 3.28
CA LEU A 68 -2.98 -12.72 4.65
C LEU A 68 -3.70 -11.43 5.09
N GLY A 69 -3.21 -10.29 4.67
CA GLY A 69 -3.80 -8.98 4.95
C GLY A 69 -5.25 -8.87 4.47
N ARG A 70 -5.60 -9.51 3.36
CA ARG A 70 -6.98 -9.55 2.86
C ARG A 70 -7.94 -10.13 3.89
N LEU A 71 -7.57 -11.25 4.50
CA LEU A 71 -8.39 -11.93 5.53
C LEU A 71 -8.39 -11.15 6.84
N PHE A 72 -7.22 -10.72 7.28
CA PHE A 72 -7.04 -10.00 8.54
C PHE A 72 -7.83 -8.69 8.57
N TRP A 73 -7.61 -7.82 7.61
CA TRP A 73 -8.25 -6.51 7.57
C TRP A 73 -9.74 -6.57 7.23
N ALA A 74 -10.17 -7.53 6.40
CA ALA A 74 -11.60 -7.76 6.14
C ALA A 74 -12.32 -8.11 7.44
N ARG A 75 -11.81 -9.08 8.22
CA ARG A 75 -12.38 -9.47 9.50
C ARG A 75 -12.40 -8.31 10.50
N LEU A 76 -11.31 -7.55 10.61
CA LEU A 76 -11.27 -6.36 11.45
C LEU A 76 -12.31 -5.33 11.03
N SER A 77 -12.48 -5.12 9.73
CA SER A 77 -13.44 -4.16 9.20
C SER A 77 -14.90 -4.56 9.46
N ASP A 78 -15.18 -5.85 9.54
CA ASP A 78 -16.51 -6.35 9.93
C ASP A 78 -16.78 -6.10 11.41
N THR A 79 -15.75 -6.14 12.27
CA THR A 79 -15.88 -5.99 13.72
C THR A 79 -15.88 -4.51 14.16
N PHE A 80 -14.93 -3.72 13.67
CA PHE A 80 -14.71 -2.33 14.09
C PHE A 80 -15.34 -1.29 13.17
N GLY A 81 -15.88 -1.75 12.06
CA GLY A 81 -16.47 -0.89 11.03
C GLY A 81 -15.46 -0.45 9.97
N ARG A 82 -15.95 -0.39 8.74
CA ARG A 82 -15.10 -0.19 7.55
C ARG A 82 -14.38 1.15 7.55
N LYS A 83 -15.08 2.22 7.94
CA LYS A 83 -14.51 3.57 8.01
C LYS A 83 -13.33 3.64 9.00
N ALA A 84 -13.49 3.09 10.20
CA ALA A 84 -12.44 3.10 11.22
C ALA A 84 -11.19 2.35 10.72
N ILE A 85 -11.39 1.22 10.03
CA ILE A 85 -10.28 0.43 9.51
C ILE A 85 -9.57 1.13 8.34
N PHE A 86 -10.29 1.76 7.41
CA PHE A 86 -9.65 2.56 6.35
C PHE A 86 -8.86 3.73 6.93
N GLY A 87 -9.43 4.47 7.89
CA GLY A 87 -8.72 5.54 8.58
C GLY A 87 -7.45 5.06 9.28
N THR A 88 -7.51 3.92 9.97
CA THR A 88 -6.33 3.30 10.60
C THR A 88 -5.28 2.91 9.57
N MET A 89 -5.68 2.26 8.47
CA MET A 89 -4.76 1.91 7.38
C MET A 89 -4.07 3.15 6.81
N PHE A 90 -4.82 4.23 6.51
CA PHE A 90 -4.24 5.45 5.96
C PHE A 90 -3.25 6.12 6.91
N ALA A 91 -3.64 6.27 8.19
CA ALA A 91 -2.79 6.90 9.19
C ALA A 91 -1.48 6.14 9.40
N THR A 92 -1.57 4.83 9.61
CA THR A 92 -0.38 4.00 9.89
C THR A 92 0.52 3.87 8.68
N GLN A 93 -0.03 3.70 7.48
CA GLN A 93 0.75 3.67 6.24
C GLN A 93 1.46 5.01 6.00
N ALA A 94 0.78 6.16 6.17
CA ALA A 94 1.39 7.47 5.99
C ALA A 94 2.60 7.66 6.91
N VAL A 95 2.48 7.27 8.18
CA VAL A 95 3.60 7.31 9.14
C VAL A 95 4.76 6.44 8.65
N ILE A 96 4.51 5.20 8.25
CA ILE A 96 5.57 4.30 7.80
C ILE A 96 6.25 4.83 6.54
N TYR A 97 5.50 5.35 5.55
CA TYR A 97 6.09 5.95 4.35
C TYR A 97 6.99 7.14 4.69
N ILE A 98 6.60 7.99 5.65
CA ILE A 98 7.42 9.10 6.12
C ILE A 98 8.70 8.58 6.78
N LEU A 99 8.62 7.59 7.66
CA LEU A 99 9.77 7.02 8.35
C LEU A 99 10.76 6.36 7.38
N VAL A 100 10.27 5.67 6.35
CA VAL A 100 11.11 5.12 5.28
C VAL A 100 11.74 6.25 4.46
N ALA A 101 10.98 7.29 4.10
CA ALA A 101 11.46 8.43 3.33
C ALA A 101 12.53 9.25 4.07
N MET A 102 12.41 9.35 5.39
CA MET A 102 13.41 10.00 6.26
C MET A 102 14.66 9.13 6.50
N GLY A 103 14.70 7.90 6.02
CA GLY A 103 15.82 6.97 6.23
C GLY A 103 15.88 6.37 7.64
N ILE A 104 14.86 6.59 8.48
CA ILE A 104 14.81 6.03 9.86
C ILE A 104 14.69 4.50 9.80
N LEU A 105 13.95 3.99 8.82
CA LEU A 105 13.74 2.56 8.59
C LEU A 105 14.69 2.02 7.48
N SER A 106 15.94 2.47 7.45
CA SER A 106 16.93 2.10 6.43
C SER A 106 17.62 0.75 6.69
N ASN A 107 17.40 0.14 7.85
CA ASN A 107 17.88 -1.22 8.10
C ASN A 107 17.04 -2.20 7.25
N TYR A 108 17.72 -3.11 6.53
CA TYR A 108 17.07 -4.06 5.62
C TYR A 108 15.93 -4.89 6.27
N TRP A 109 16.17 -5.41 7.46
CA TRP A 109 15.18 -6.25 8.17
C TRP A 109 13.98 -5.42 8.65
N VAL A 110 14.24 -4.21 9.14
CA VAL A 110 13.19 -3.28 9.57
C VAL A 110 12.36 -2.83 8.37
N PHE A 111 13.01 -2.52 7.24
CA PHE A 111 12.34 -2.22 5.98
C PHE A 111 11.47 -3.38 5.50
N MET A 112 11.96 -4.63 5.60
CA MET A 112 11.18 -5.81 5.22
C MET A 112 9.89 -5.93 6.05
N VAL A 113 9.96 -5.71 7.37
CA VAL A 113 8.77 -5.70 8.24
C VAL A 113 7.81 -4.58 7.86
N ALA A 114 8.32 -3.38 7.61
CA ALA A 114 7.53 -2.24 7.13
C ALA A 114 6.85 -2.55 5.79
N ALA A 115 7.56 -3.14 4.84
CA ALA A 115 7.03 -3.55 3.55
C ALA A 115 5.91 -4.60 3.69
N CYS A 116 6.10 -5.61 4.55
CA CYS A 116 5.08 -6.60 4.86
C CYS A 116 3.80 -5.95 5.40
N TYR A 117 3.93 -5.01 6.31
CA TYR A 117 2.79 -4.26 6.85
C TYR A 117 2.09 -3.44 5.77
N LEU A 118 2.84 -2.65 4.98
CA LEU A 118 2.29 -1.82 3.90
C LEU A 118 1.54 -2.65 2.86
N LEU A 119 2.09 -3.82 2.48
CA LEU A 119 1.42 -4.72 1.54
C LEU A 119 0.23 -5.44 2.17
N SER A 120 0.24 -5.71 3.47
CA SER A 120 -0.95 -6.23 4.17
C SER A 120 -2.11 -5.24 4.11
N CYS A 121 -1.85 -3.95 4.32
CA CYS A 121 -2.84 -2.88 4.19
C CYS A 121 -3.34 -2.74 2.75
N TYR A 122 -2.44 -2.85 1.75
CA TYR A 122 -2.83 -2.85 0.34
C TYR A 122 -3.81 -3.98 0.01
N GLY A 123 -3.48 -5.21 0.40
CA GLY A 123 -4.35 -6.38 0.23
C GLY A 123 -5.67 -6.24 0.98
N GLY A 124 -5.61 -5.78 2.21
CA GLY A 124 -6.78 -5.53 3.06
C GLY A 124 -7.71 -4.47 2.51
N GLY A 125 -7.16 -3.36 2.03
CA GLY A 125 -7.93 -2.30 1.38
C GLY A 125 -8.69 -2.81 0.16
N PHE A 126 -8.03 -3.64 -0.67
CA PHE A 126 -8.67 -4.24 -1.83
C PHE A 126 -9.81 -5.22 -1.46
N ALA A 127 -9.63 -6.02 -0.41
CA ALA A 127 -10.63 -6.98 0.04
C ALA A 127 -11.85 -6.31 0.72
N THR A 128 -11.65 -5.18 1.40
CA THR A 128 -12.72 -4.45 2.09
C THR A 128 -13.53 -3.53 1.18
N MET A 129 -13.01 -3.18 0.00
CA MET A 129 -13.62 -2.26 -0.97
C MET A 129 -15.04 -2.67 -1.41
N PRO A 130 -15.31 -3.92 -1.85
CA PRO A 130 -16.64 -4.31 -2.31
C PRO A 130 -17.68 -4.20 -1.19
N ALA A 131 -17.30 -4.60 0.01
CA ALA A 131 -18.17 -4.52 1.17
C ALA A 131 -18.45 -3.06 1.58
N PHE A 132 -17.45 -2.19 1.51
CA PHE A 132 -17.63 -0.75 1.74
C PHE A 132 -18.58 -0.12 0.70
N ALA A 133 -18.47 -0.54 -0.57
CA ALA A 133 -19.40 -0.12 -1.62
C ALA A 133 -20.83 -0.61 -1.35
N ALA A 134 -21.00 -1.86 -0.92
CA ALA A 134 -22.29 -2.44 -0.58
C ALA A 134 -22.98 -1.70 0.57
N ASP A 135 -22.23 -1.39 1.63
CA ASP A 135 -22.74 -0.70 2.80
C ASP A 135 -23.23 0.73 2.50
N ASN A 136 -22.58 1.42 1.57
CA ASN A 136 -22.91 2.81 1.24
C ASN A 136 -23.93 2.98 0.10
N PHE A 137 -23.92 2.09 -0.89
CA PHE A 137 -24.76 2.22 -2.09
C PHE A 137 -25.83 1.15 -2.22
N GLY A 138 -25.77 0.11 -1.39
CA GLY A 138 -26.68 -1.04 -1.45
C GLY A 138 -26.26 -2.09 -2.47
N PRO A 139 -26.77 -3.34 -2.30
CA PRO A 139 -26.34 -4.49 -3.10
C PRO A 139 -26.65 -4.35 -4.61
N GLY A 140 -27.73 -3.65 -4.98
CA GLY A 140 -28.12 -3.47 -6.39
C GLY A 140 -27.14 -2.62 -7.22
N TYR A 141 -26.32 -1.79 -6.59
CA TYR A 141 -25.38 -0.90 -7.26
C TYR A 141 -23.93 -1.32 -7.16
N ILE A 142 -23.61 -2.42 -6.46
CA ILE A 142 -22.25 -2.90 -6.22
C ILE A 142 -21.47 -3.02 -7.52
N GLY A 143 -22.01 -3.71 -8.53
CA GLY A 143 -21.31 -3.93 -9.79
C GLY A 143 -20.91 -2.63 -10.49
N LYS A 144 -21.80 -1.65 -10.54
CA LYS A 144 -21.53 -0.35 -11.16
C LYS A 144 -20.49 0.46 -10.36
N VAL A 145 -20.64 0.55 -9.05
CA VAL A 145 -19.73 1.31 -8.19
C VAL A 145 -18.35 0.66 -8.16
N TYR A 146 -18.32 -0.67 -8.03
CA TYR A 146 -17.06 -1.41 -8.00
C TYR A 146 -16.34 -1.35 -9.35
N GLY A 147 -17.07 -1.35 -10.48
CA GLY A 147 -16.50 -1.12 -11.80
C GLY A 147 -15.77 0.23 -11.91
N PHE A 148 -16.36 1.32 -11.39
CA PHE A 148 -15.69 2.62 -11.33
C PHE A 148 -14.46 2.60 -10.41
N MET A 149 -14.54 1.89 -9.27
CA MET A 149 -13.38 1.71 -8.38
C MET A 149 -12.24 0.96 -9.08
N LEU A 150 -12.54 -0.08 -9.85
CA LEU A 150 -11.55 -0.83 -10.62
C LEU A 150 -10.93 0.01 -11.75
N THR A 151 -11.69 0.89 -12.40
CA THR A 151 -11.15 1.83 -13.38
C THR A 151 -10.15 2.79 -12.73
N ALA A 152 -10.51 3.36 -11.57
CA ALA A 152 -9.62 4.20 -10.79
C ALA A 152 -8.36 3.42 -10.34
N TRP A 153 -8.52 2.15 -9.97
CA TRP A 153 -7.41 1.25 -9.65
C TRP A 153 -6.47 1.03 -10.85
N ALA A 154 -7.03 0.83 -12.04
CA ALA A 154 -6.23 0.67 -13.26
C ALA A 154 -5.41 1.94 -13.58
N CYS A 155 -6.01 3.13 -13.45
CA CYS A 155 -5.30 4.41 -13.57
C CYS A 155 -4.18 4.54 -12.53
N ALA A 156 -4.44 4.17 -11.28
CA ALA A 156 -3.46 4.17 -10.21
C ALA A 156 -2.30 3.19 -10.48
N GLY A 157 -2.60 2.05 -11.12
CA GLY A 157 -1.61 1.05 -11.54
C GLY A 157 -0.62 1.56 -12.57
N ILE A 158 -1.00 2.54 -13.38
CA ILE A 158 -0.12 3.21 -14.33
C ILE A 158 0.61 4.39 -13.66
N LEU A 159 -0.14 5.25 -12.99
CA LEU A 159 0.40 6.48 -12.40
C LEU A 159 1.34 6.20 -11.22
N GLY A 160 1.03 5.23 -10.36
CA GLY A 160 1.85 4.87 -9.21
C GLY A 160 3.30 4.55 -9.61
N PRO A 161 3.55 3.50 -10.42
CA PRO A 161 4.89 3.16 -10.89
C PRO A 161 5.59 4.30 -11.63
N LEU A 162 4.88 5.09 -12.45
CA LEU A 162 5.47 6.23 -13.15
C LEU A 162 5.95 7.32 -12.19
N VAL A 163 5.16 7.65 -11.16
CA VAL A 163 5.55 8.61 -10.12
C VAL A 163 6.77 8.10 -9.36
N PHE A 164 6.77 6.83 -8.96
CA PHE A 164 7.89 6.25 -8.23
C PHE A 164 9.16 6.17 -9.08
N ALA A 165 9.06 5.81 -10.36
CA ALA A 165 10.21 5.80 -11.27
C ALA A 165 10.78 7.20 -11.50
N LYS A 166 9.92 8.22 -11.66
CA LYS A 166 10.33 9.59 -11.95
C LYS A 166 10.93 10.30 -10.73
N PHE A 167 10.30 10.17 -9.57
CA PHE A 167 10.63 10.93 -8.35
C PHE A 167 11.50 10.15 -7.35
N LYS A 168 11.74 8.85 -7.58
CA LYS A 168 12.61 7.98 -6.74
C LYS A 168 12.34 8.16 -5.23
N ALA A 169 13.33 8.64 -4.47
CA ALA A 169 13.20 8.81 -3.02
C ALA A 169 12.06 9.78 -2.62
N GLN A 170 11.78 10.81 -3.42
CA GLN A 170 10.68 11.75 -3.17
C GLN A 170 9.29 11.11 -3.34
N SER A 171 9.19 10.01 -4.09
CA SER A 171 7.94 9.30 -4.31
C SER A 171 7.32 8.76 -3.02
N LEU A 172 8.15 8.42 -2.03
CA LEU A 172 7.68 7.98 -0.72
C LEU A 172 6.95 9.10 0.04
N TYR A 173 7.44 10.34 -0.05
CA TYR A 173 6.74 11.52 0.49
C TYR A 173 5.44 11.79 -0.26
N ILE A 174 5.44 11.65 -1.58
CA ILE A 174 4.21 11.80 -2.40
C ILE A 174 3.18 10.75 -1.98
N ALA A 175 3.58 9.49 -1.78
CA ALA A 175 2.69 8.44 -1.29
C ALA A 175 2.12 8.77 0.10
N ALA A 176 2.95 9.28 1.02
CA ALA A 176 2.52 9.70 2.34
C ALA A 176 1.49 10.84 2.27
N ILE A 177 1.75 11.86 1.45
CA ILE A 177 0.82 12.99 1.24
C ILE A 177 -0.52 12.51 0.68
N LEU A 178 -0.49 11.62 -0.31
CA LEU A 178 -1.71 11.03 -0.87
C LEU A 178 -2.50 10.27 0.21
N LEU A 179 -1.84 9.48 1.06
CA LEU A 179 -2.48 8.75 2.16
C LEU A 179 -3.08 9.70 3.21
N ILE A 180 -2.41 10.82 3.51
CA ILE A 180 -2.94 11.85 4.41
C ILE A 180 -4.19 12.51 3.79
N ILE A 181 -4.17 12.80 2.50
CA ILE A 181 -5.35 13.30 1.78
C ILE A 181 -6.49 12.28 1.86
N GLY A 182 -6.19 11.00 1.64
CA GLY A 182 -7.15 9.89 1.78
C GLY A 182 -7.74 9.83 3.18
N LEU A 183 -6.92 9.99 4.22
CA LEU A 183 -7.34 10.03 5.62
C LEU A 183 -8.27 11.22 5.89
N VAL A 184 -7.91 12.41 5.44
CA VAL A 184 -8.74 13.62 5.60
C VAL A 184 -10.11 13.42 4.94
N ILE A 185 -10.13 12.88 3.72
CA ILE A 185 -11.39 12.58 3.02
C ILE A 185 -12.21 11.55 3.79
N ASP A 186 -11.58 10.49 4.30
CA ASP A 186 -12.25 9.47 5.12
C ASP A 186 -12.85 10.06 6.39
N LEU A 187 -12.13 10.94 7.09
CA LEU A 187 -12.62 11.61 8.29
C LEU A 187 -13.80 12.56 8.00
N LEU A 188 -13.74 13.29 6.89
CA LEU A 188 -14.81 14.19 6.46
C LEU A 188 -16.03 13.46 5.91
N PHE A 189 -15.87 12.19 5.54
CA PHE A 189 -16.96 11.38 5.01
C PHE A 189 -18.00 11.07 6.09
N LYS A 190 -19.19 11.67 5.98
CA LYS A 190 -20.33 11.40 6.86
C LYS A 190 -21.08 10.18 6.34
N ARG A 191 -21.07 9.08 7.10
CA ARG A 191 -21.88 7.89 6.79
C ARG A 191 -23.34 8.30 6.67
N ARG A 192 -23.98 7.94 5.57
CA ARG A 192 -25.44 8.10 5.43
C ARG A 192 -26.09 7.05 6.33
N GLU A 193 -26.65 7.47 7.47
CA GLU A 193 -27.45 6.57 8.29
C GLU A 193 -28.61 6.05 7.42
N ARG A 194 -28.65 4.75 7.18
CA ARG A 194 -29.86 4.13 6.65
C ARG A 194 -30.93 4.33 7.70
N LYS A 195 -31.93 5.16 7.41
CA LYS A 195 -33.21 5.07 8.10
C LYS A 195 -33.72 3.67 7.81
N THR A 196 -33.68 2.80 8.81
CA THR A 196 -34.41 1.54 8.82
C THR A 196 -35.89 1.90 8.70
N ALA A 197 -36.45 1.65 7.53
CA ALA A 197 -37.91 1.66 7.31
C ALA A 197 -38.42 0.28 7.68
#